data_b492502fadbc189bc832b6d86e5154d3
#
_entry.id   b492502fadbc189bc832b6d86e5154d3
#
_cell.length_a   1.000
_cell.length_b   1.000
_cell.length_c   1.000
_cell.angle_alpha   90.00
_cell.angle_beta   90.00
_cell.angle_gamma   90.00
#
_symmetry.space_group_name_H-M   'P 1'
#
loop_
_entity.id
_entity.type
_entity.pdbx_description
1 polymer ?
#
loop_
_entity_poly.entity_id
_entity_poly.type
_entity_poly.pdbx_seq_one_letter_code
_entity_poly.pdbx_strand_id
1 'polypeptide(L)'
;MSDNKIELRSEKVRHIIGEIPSRIVRYGITIITIVMLGLLIGAYFIPYPETISAKVQMTNAYQGAITIPYKYVNTIARGMTANIEFDGYDAETYGVANAVITATSHIPLQTEAGSVFTAQVRITDYKYNLVSGMTGTVSILESNESVLQRIVKRIKNII
;
A
#
# COMPACT_ATOMS: atom_id res chain seq x y z
N MET A 1 -46.86 2.06 -59.12
CA MET A 1 -46.37 0.69 -58.74
C MET A 1 -44.92 0.75 -58.32
N SER A 2 -44.56 1.60 -57.37
CA SER A 2 -43.14 1.84 -56.96
C SER A 2 -42.91 1.96 -55.45
N ASP A 3 -43.91 1.92 -54.60
CA ASP A 3 -43.75 2.19 -53.17
C ASP A 3 -43.34 0.95 -52.32
N ASN A 4 -43.65 -0.27 -52.80
CA ASN A 4 -43.41 -1.50 -52.03
C ASN A 4 -41.95 -1.95 -51.93
N LYS A 5 -41.02 -1.37 -52.74
CA LYS A 5 -39.58 -1.73 -52.69
C LYS A 5 -38.80 -0.92 -51.65
N ILE A 6 -39.28 0.22 -51.26
CA ILE A 6 -38.59 1.11 -50.32
C ILE A 6 -38.89 0.70 -48.88
N GLU A 7 -40.13 0.28 -48.58
CA GLU A 7 -40.52 -0.21 -47.24
C GLU A 7 -39.79 -1.52 -46.86
N LEU A 8 -39.68 -2.49 -47.78
CA LEU A 8 -38.99 -3.75 -47.56
C LEU A 8 -37.47 -3.58 -47.29
N ARG A 9 -36.87 -2.51 -47.81
CA ARG A 9 -35.47 -2.18 -47.55
C ARG A 9 -35.26 -1.53 -46.16
N SER A 10 -36.22 -0.72 -45.74
CA SER A 10 -36.14 -0.05 -44.44
C SER A 10 -36.41 -1.04 -43.28
N GLU A 11 -37.30 -2.00 -43.44
CA GLU A 11 -37.52 -3.07 -42.45
C GLU A 11 -36.32 -4.01 -42.28
N LYS A 12 -35.68 -4.44 -43.37
CA LYS A 12 -34.47 -5.25 -43.28
C LYS A 12 -33.30 -4.52 -42.62
N VAL A 13 -33.14 -3.24 -42.88
CA VAL A 13 -32.10 -2.42 -42.24
C VAL A 13 -32.41 -2.18 -40.77
N ARG A 14 -33.68 -1.96 -40.41
CA ARG A 14 -34.13 -1.85 -39.01
C ARG A 14 -33.89 -3.14 -38.22
N HIS A 15 -34.08 -4.29 -38.84
CA HIS A 15 -33.88 -5.60 -38.23
C HIS A 15 -32.38 -5.88 -37.99
N ILE A 16 -31.49 -5.36 -38.84
CA ILE A 16 -30.03 -5.55 -38.70
C ILE A 16 -29.43 -4.62 -37.63
N ILE A 17 -29.99 -3.43 -37.42
CA ILE A 17 -29.47 -2.42 -36.48
C ILE A 17 -30.12 -2.53 -35.08
N GLY A 18 -31.30 -3.16 -34.98
CA GLY A 18 -32.14 -3.12 -33.78
C GLY A 18 -32.11 -4.31 -32.83
N GLU A 19 -31.53 -5.44 -33.22
CA GLU A 19 -31.49 -6.62 -32.35
C GLU A 19 -30.07 -6.92 -31.86
N ILE A 20 -29.65 -6.19 -30.86
CA ILE A 20 -28.59 -6.73 -29.97
C ILE A 20 -29.21 -7.99 -29.33
N PRO A 21 -28.67 -9.22 -29.58
CA PRO A 21 -29.24 -10.42 -29.02
C PRO A 21 -29.37 -10.27 -27.51
N SER A 22 -30.57 -10.31 -26.99
CA SER A 22 -30.85 -10.13 -25.55
C SER A 22 -30.03 -11.10 -24.68
N ARG A 23 -29.62 -12.21 -25.23
CA ARG A 23 -28.73 -13.18 -24.59
C ARG A 23 -27.32 -12.62 -24.37
N ILE A 24 -26.72 -11.94 -25.35
CA ILE A 24 -25.36 -11.38 -25.22
C ILE A 24 -25.33 -10.28 -24.14
N VAL A 25 -26.35 -9.39 -24.12
CA VAL A 25 -26.45 -8.36 -23.08
C VAL A 25 -26.63 -8.99 -21.70
N ARG A 26 -27.52 -9.96 -21.57
CA ARG A 26 -27.80 -10.65 -20.30
C ARG A 26 -26.58 -11.42 -19.77
N TYR A 27 -25.92 -12.21 -20.59
CA TYR A 27 -24.74 -12.96 -20.20
C TYR A 27 -23.52 -12.05 -20.02
N GLY A 28 -23.37 -11.01 -20.84
CA GLY A 28 -22.29 -10.03 -20.69
C GLY A 28 -22.34 -9.32 -19.34
N ILE A 29 -23.50 -8.82 -18.93
CA ILE A 29 -23.70 -8.18 -17.62
C ILE A 29 -23.40 -9.19 -16.49
N THR A 30 -23.90 -10.42 -16.58
CA THR A 30 -23.65 -11.45 -15.57
C THR A 30 -22.17 -11.79 -15.41
N ILE A 31 -21.46 -11.95 -16.52
CA ILE A 31 -20.01 -12.23 -16.50
C ILE A 31 -19.25 -11.06 -15.86
N ILE A 32 -19.56 -9.82 -16.26
CA ILE A 32 -18.92 -8.64 -15.69
C ILE A 32 -19.19 -8.55 -14.18
N THR A 33 -20.42 -8.83 -13.74
CA THR A 33 -20.77 -8.80 -12.31
C THR A 33 -20.00 -9.87 -11.54
N ILE A 34 -19.86 -11.08 -12.07
CA ILE A 34 -19.09 -12.17 -11.42
C ILE A 34 -17.60 -11.80 -11.33
N VAL A 35 -17.03 -11.24 -12.40
CA VAL A 35 -15.63 -10.80 -12.42
C VAL A 35 -15.42 -9.66 -11.40
N MET A 36 -16.31 -8.67 -11.35
CA MET A 36 -16.23 -7.58 -10.38
C MET A 36 -16.33 -8.07 -8.94
N LEU A 37 -17.23 -9.00 -8.65
CA LEU A 37 -17.32 -9.64 -7.33
C LEU A 37 -16.03 -10.41 -6.98
N GLY A 38 -15.48 -11.16 -7.92
CA GLY A 38 -14.22 -11.87 -7.75
C GLY A 38 -13.04 -10.93 -7.44
N LEU A 39 -12.96 -9.79 -8.15
CA LEU A 39 -11.94 -8.76 -7.89
C LEU A 39 -12.11 -8.10 -6.51
N LEU A 40 -13.35 -7.82 -6.08
CA LEU A 40 -13.62 -7.27 -4.75
C LEU A 40 -13.21 -8.25 -3.64
N ILE A 41 -13.54 -9.53 -3.79
CA ILE A 41 -13.12 -10.58 -2.86
C ILE A 41 -11.59 -10.69 -2.85
N GLY A 42 -10.94 -10.72 -4.02
CA GLY A 42 -9.48 -10.72 -4.12
C GLY A 42 -8.82 -9.52 -3.44
N ALA A 43 -9.35 -8.31 -3.64
CA ALA A 43 -8.86 -7.09 -3.01
C ALA A 43 -8.99 -7.09 -1.48
N TYR A 44 -9.94 -7.84 -0.93
CA TYR A 44 -10.06 -8.01 0.52
C TYR A 44 -8.92 -8.86 1.10
N PHE A 45 -8.45 -9.87 0.37
CA PHE A 45 -7.40 -10.76 0.83
C PHE A 45 -5.98 -10.25 0.59
N ILE A 46 -5.80 -9.23 -0.25
CA ILE A 46 -4.47 -8.67 -0.53
C ILE A 46 -4.14 -7.64 0.56
N PRO A 47 -3.20 -7.95 1.48
CA PRO A 47 -2.70 -6.97 2.43
C PRO A 47 -1.85 -5.93 1.69
N TYR A 48 -2.03 -4.68 2.00
CA TYR A 48 -1.20 -3.59 1.52
C TYR A 48 -0.56 -2.87 2.71
N PRO A 49 0.63 -3.32 3.15
CA PRO A 49 1.30 -2.72 4.28
C PRO A 49 1.69 -1.28 3.97
N GLU A 50 1.31 -0.35 4.82
CA GLU A 50 1.83 1.02 4.81
C GLU A 50 3.07 1.08 5.67
N THR A 51 4.14 1.63 5.10
CA THR A 51 5.42 1.79 5.79
C THR A 51 5.83 3.25 5.82
N ILE A 52 6.38 3.66 6.95
CA ILE A 52 7.01 4.96 7.13
C ILE A 52 8.51 4.75 7.02
N SER A 53 9.13 5.36 6.00
CA SER A 53 10.58 5.29 5.81
C SER A 53 11.26 6.42 6.58
N ALA A 54 12.33 6.07 7.31
CA ALA A 54 13.12 7.02 8.09
C ALA A 54 14.60 6.60 8.07
N LYS A 55 15.49 7.48 8.55
CA LYS A 55 16.91 7.17 8.68
C LYS A 55 17.20 6.59 10.04
N VAL A 56 18.03 5.56 10.06
CA VAL A 56 18.54 4.94 11.30
C VAL A 56 20.05 5.08 11.38
N GLN A 57 20.56 5.28 12.60
CA GLN A 57 21.97 5.20 12.90
C GLN A 57 22.17 4.29 14.12
N MET A 58 23.04 3.31 13.98
CA MET A 58 23.35 2.37 15.06
C MET A 58 24.18 3.03 16.15
N THR A 59 23.69 2.92 17.37
CA THR A 59 24.41 3.36 18.59
C THR A 59 25.33 2.25 19.09
N ASN A 60 24.89 1.00 18.99
CA ASN A 60 25.68 -0.20 19.28
C ASN A 60 25.16 -1.37 18.40
N ALA A 61 25.70 -2.59 18.58
CA ALA A 61 25.34 -3.76 17.77
C ALA A 61 23.85 -4.16 17.81
N TYR A 62 23.09 -3.69 18.81
CA TYR A 62 21.70 -4.13 19.02
C TYR A 62 20.71 -2.97 19.11
N GLN A 63 21.19 -1.73 19.14
CA GLN A 63 20.35 -0.55 19.33
C GLN A 63 20.72 0.54 18.33
N GLY A 64 19.71 1.20 17.82
CA GLY A 64 19.87 2.35 16.93
C GLY A 64 18.89 3.47 17.28
N ALA A 65 19.25 4.67 16.84
CA ALA A 65 18.38 5.84 16.87
C ALA A 65 17.81 6.08 15.47
N ILE A 66 16.50 6.28 15.40
CA ILE A 66 15.78 6.62 14.17
C ILE A 66 15.41 8.10 14.22
N THR A 67 15.62 8.79 13.11
CA THR A 67 15.15 10.16 12.92
C THR A 67 13.93 10.17 12.02
N ILE A 68 12.78 10.57 12.55
CA ILE A 68 11.48 10.45 11.90
C ILE A 68 10.88 11.86 11.72
N PRO A 69 10.29 12.19 10.56
CA PRO A 69 9.56 13.45 10.38
C PRO A 69 8.44 13.63 11.42
N TYR A 70 8.35 14.83 12.01
CA TYR A 70 7.45 15.10 13.14
C TYR A 70 5.97 14.86 12.84
N LYS A 71 5.56 14.90 11.57
CA LYS A 71 4.19 14.59 11.12
C LYS A 71 3.71 13.18 11.53
N TYR A 72 4.63 12.26 11.83
CA TYR A 72 4.32 10.89 12.24
C TYR A 72 4.40 10.67 13.76
N VAL A 73 4.57 11.72 14.56
CA VAL A 73 4.76 11.61 16.02
C VAL A 73 3.62 10.89 16.74
N ASN A 74 2.37 11.05 16.24
CA ASN A 74 1.19 10.40 16.82
C ASN A 74 0.93 9.00 16.24
N THR A 75 1.61 8.63 15.16
CA THR A 75 1.46 7.33 14.50
C THR A 75 2.44 6.31 15.07
N ILE A 76 3.66 6.75 15.39
CA ILE A 76 4.72 5.89 15.85
C ILE A 76 4.60 5.61 17.34
N ALA A 77 4.45 4.33 17.69
CA ALA A 77 4.32 3.88 19.06
C ALA A 77 5.38 2.83 19.43
N ARG A 78 5.64 2.72 20.74
CA ARG A 78 6.48 1.66 21.27
C ARG A 78 5.86 0.28 20.94
N GLY A 79 6.71 -0.67 20.55
CA GLY A 79 6.30 -2.03 20.19
C GLY A 79 6.04 -2.23 18.70
N MET A 80 6.01 -1.17 17.89
CA MET A 80 5.87 -1.31 16.44
C MET A 80 7.09 -2.01 15.85
N THR A 81 6.84 -2.86 14.86
CA THR A 81 7.89 -3.57 14.11
C THR A 81 8.45 -2.66 13.02
N ALA A 82 9.74 -2.82 12.77
CA ALA A 82 10.46 -2.09 11.75
C ALA A 82 11.44 -3.02 11.06
N ASN A 83 11.60 -2.84 9.75
CA ASN A 83 12.61 -3.50 8.94
C ASN A 83 13.69 -2.49 8.60
N ILE A 84 14.95 -2.87 8.79
CA ILE A 84 16.09 -2.00 8.55
C ILE A 84 16.95 -2.59 7.44
N GLU A 85 17.22 -1.76 6.45
CA GLU A 85 18.20 -2.00 5.40
C GLU A 85 19.41 -1.09 5.65
N PHE A 86 20.57 -1.69 5.90
CA PHE A 86 21.79 -0.94 6.18
C PHE A 86 22.54 -0.58 4.91
N ASP A 87 23.13 0.59 4.89
CA ASP A 87 23.94 1.07 3.78
C ASP A 87 25.12 0.10 3.53
N GLY A 88 25.23 -0.40 2.30
CA GLY A 88 26.20 -1.41 1.91
C GLY A 88 25.77 -2.87 2.08
N TYR A 89 24.57 -3.13 2.62
CA TYR A 89 23.99 -4.46 2.74
C TYR A 89 22.64 -4.47 2.04
N ASP A 90 22.66 -4.78 0.76
CA ASP A 90 21.48 -4.84 -0.09
C ASP A 90 20.48 -5.88 0.41
N ALA A 91 19.21 -5.47 0.52
CA ALA A 91 18.12 -6.31 1.04
C ALA A 91 17.89 -7.60 0.23
N GLU A 92 18.16 -7.59 -1.07
CA GLU A 92 18.00 -8.77 -1.94
C GLU A 92 19.05 -9.84 -1.63
N THR A 93 20.26 -9.43 -1.29
CA THR A 93 21.39 -10.36 -1.04
C THR A 93 21.50 -10.76 0.43
N TYR A 94 21.39 -9.79 1.32
CA TYR A 94 21.65 -9.97 2.76
C TYR A 94 20.37 -10.05 3.59
N GLY A 95 19.22 -9.69 3.02
CA GLY A 95 17.97 -9.56 3.73
C GLY A 95 17.88 -8.25 4.53
N VAL A 96 16.78 -8.08 5.25
CA VAL A 96 16.55 -6.94 6.14
C VAL A 96 16.77 -7.37 7.60
N ALA A 97 17.23 -6.45 8.44
CA ALA A 97 17.27 -6.68 9.88
C ALA A 97 15.92 -6.32 10.50
N ASN A 98 15.38 -7.22 11.31
CA ASN A 98 14.13 -7.00 12.03
C ASN A 98 14.40 -6.24 13.33
N ALA A 99 13.60 -5.23 13.61
CA ALA A 99 13.73 -4.41 14.80
C ALA A 99 12.36 -4.07 15.41
N VAL A 100 12.37 -3.66 16.66
CA VAL A 100 11.21 -3.20 17.39
C VAL A 100 11.50 -1.84 18.02
N ILE A 101 10.53 -0.92 17.93
CA ILE A 101 10.62 0.39 18.57
C ILE A 101 10.52 0.23 20.09
N THR A 102 11.53 0.63 20.82
CA THR A 102 11.60 0.50 22.29
C THR A 102 11.19 1.78 23.02
N ALA A 103 11.47 2.93 22.44
CA ALA A 103 11.12 4.23 23.00
C ALA A 103 10.94 5.26 21.89
N THR A 104 10.09 6.25 22.14
CA THR A 104 9.86 7.42 21.25
C THR A 104 10.02 8.69 22.05
N SER A 105 10.75 9.67 21.50
CA SER A 105 10.82 11.03 22.06
C SER A 105 9.82 11.89 21.31
N HIS A 106 8.89 12.48 22.04
CA HIS A 106 7.91 13.40 21.43
C HIS A 106 8.43 14.85 21.33
N ILE A 107 9.69 15.07 21.70
CA ILE A 107 10.32 16.40 21.66
C ILE A 107 10.76 16.68 20.22
N PRO A 108 10.25 17.76 19.60
CA PRO A 108 10.64 18.12 18.25
C PRO A 108 12.08 18.65 18.23
N LEU A 109 12.86 18.13 17.28
CA LEU A 109 14.18 18.64 16.94
C LEU A 109 14.08 19.35 15.59
N GLN A 110 14.65 20.53 15.49
CA GLN A 110 14.74 21.27 14.23
C GLN A 110 15.96 20.84 13.45
N THR A 111 15.77 20.46 12.20
CA THR A 111 16.85 20.14 11.25
C THR A 111 16.65 20.97 9.98
N GLU A 112 17.66 21.00 9.10
CA GLU A 112 17.55 21.66 7.80
C GLU A 112 16.40 21.11 6.95
N ALA A 113 16.06 19.84 7.14
CA ALA A 113 14.95 19.15 6.45
C ALA A 113 13.57 19.35 7.13
N GLY A 114 13.49 20.12 8.23
CA GLY A 114 12.28 20.38 8.98
C GLY A 114 12.28 19.79 10.39
N SER A 115 11.11 19.78 11.03
CA SER A 115 10.94 19.23 12.37
C SER A 115 10.94 17.70 12.34
N VAL A 116 11.76 17.09 13.19
CA VAL A 116 11.87 15.64 13.35
C VAL A 116 11.75 15.26 14.83
N PHE A 117 11.51 13.99 15.11
CA PHE A 117 11.64 13.42 16.45
C PHE A 117 12.48 12.15 16.38
N THR A 118 12.98 11.70 17.54
CA THR A 118 13.85 10.52 17.64
C THR A 118 13.09 9.36 18.25
N ALA A 119 13.30 8.16 17.71
CA ALA A 119 12.85 6.92 18.32
C ALA A 119 14.05 5.97 18.48
N GLN A 120 13.99 5.14 19.50
CA GLN A 120 15.00 4.08 19.71
C GLN A 120 14.46 2.75 19.22
N VAL A 121 15.30 2.01 18.52
CA VAL A 121 15.03 0.65 18.07
C VAL A 121 15.96 -0.34 18.67
N ARG A 122 15.43 -1.54 18.90
CA ARG A 122 16.24 -2.71 19.23
C ARG A 122 16.12 -3.70 18.10
N ILE A 123 17.27 -4.17 17.60
CA ILE A 123 17.34 -5.22 16.59
C ILE A 123 17.04 -6.56 17.24
N THR A 124 16.15 -7.33 16.63
CA THR A 124 15.71 -8.63 17.12
C THR A 124 16.26 -9.78 16.30
N ASP A 125 16.47 -9.55 14.99
CA ASP A 125 17.00 -10.55 14.09
C ASP A 125 17.84 -9.88 12.99
N TYR A 126 19.01 -10.48 12.70
CA TYR A 126 19.94 -10.00 11.67
C TYR A 126 20.83 -11.14 11.17
N LYS A 127 21.29 -11.04 9.93
CA LYS A 127 22.09 -12.09 9.27
C LYS A 127 23.57 -11.74 9.12
N TYR A 128 23.99 -10.55 9.52
CA TYR A 128 25.35 -10.03 9.34
C TYR A 128 25.78 -9.21 10.57
N ASN A 129 27.09 -9.03 10.74
CA ASN A 129 27.61 -8.33 11.90
C ASN A 129 27.28 -6.85 11.88
N LEU A 130 26.55 -6.40 12.88
CA LEU A 130 26.20 -5.00 13.08
C LEU A 130 27.27 -4.30 13.93
N VAL A 131 27.65 -3.10 13.50
CA VAL A 131 28.67 -2.29 14.17
C VAL A 131 28.07 -0.92 14.51
N SER A 132 28.54 -0.34 15.63
CA SER A 132 28.20 1.03 15.98
C SER A 132 28.59 2.01 14.88
N GLY A 133 27.73 2.98 14.60
CA GLY A 133 27.92 3.97 13.54
C GLY A 133 27.37 3.58 12.17
N MET A 134 26.94 2.33 11.96
CA MET A 134 26.27 1.97 10.71
C MET A 134 24.99 2.80 10.53
N THR A 135 24.76 3.22 9.30
CA THR A 135 23.57 3.94 8.87
C THR A 135 22.71 3.09 7.94
N GLY A 136 21.46 3.46 7.81
CA GLY A 136 20.55 2.75 6.93
C GLY A 136 19.19 3.40 6.83
N THR A 137 18.30 2.73 6.12
CA THR A 137 16.90 3.10 6.00
C THR A 137 16.02 2.14 6.78
N VAL A 138 15.18 2.66 7.64
CA VAL A 138 14.19 1.88 8.38
C VAL A 138 12.81 2.07 7.76
N SER A 139 12.11 0.96 7.57
CA SER A 139 10.70 0.90 7.16
C SER A 139 9.86 0.43 8.35
N ILE A 140 9.11 1.35 8.96
CA ILE A 140 8.24 1.07 10.10
C ILE A 140 6.87 0.70 9.57
N LEU A 141 6.35 -0.46 9.99
CA LEU A 141 5.03 -0.92 9.60
C LEU A 141 3.96 -0.15 10.38
N GLU A 142 3.20 0.72 9.68
CA GLU A 142 2.13 1.53 10.27
C GLU A 142 0.84 0.74 10.41
N SER A 143 0.40 0.09 9.32
CA SER A 143 -0.83 -0.68 9.30
C SER A 143 -0.74 -1.86 8.34
N ASN A 144 -1.52 -2.90 8.64
CA ASN A 144 -1.66 -4.08 7.79
C ASN A 144 -3.10 -4.16 7.24
N GLU A 145 -3.67 -3.01 6.85
CA GLU A 145 -5.01 -2.93 6.30
C GLU A 145 -5.05 -3.51 4.87
N SER A 146 -6.15 -4.19 4.51
CA SER A 146 -6.34 -4.64 3.14
C SER A 146 -6.70 -3.48 2.22
N VAL A 147 -6.45 -3.65 0.91
CA VAL A 147 -6.77 -2.64 -0.13
C VAL A 147 -8.23 -2.20 -0.04
N LEU A 148 -9.15 -3.14 0.15
CA LEU A 148 -10.58 -2.84 0.25
C LEU A 148 -10.93 -2.02 1.50
N GLN A 149 -10.37 -2.38 2.66
CA GLN A 149 -10.59 -1.65 3.91
C GLN A 149 -10.14 -0.19 3.79
N ARG A 150 -9.01 0.04 3.14
CA ARG A 150 -8.47 1.37 2.88
C ARG A 150 -9.38 2.22 2.00
N ILE A 151 -9.90 1.65 0.90
CA ILE A 151 -10.83 2.35 -0.01
C ILE A 151 -12.11 2.74 0.74
N VAL A 152 -12.70 1.81 1.49
CA VAL A 152 -13.93 2.05 2.27
C VAL A 152 -13.71 3.13 3.32
N LYS A 153 -12.58 3.09 4.05
CA LYS A 153 -12.21 4.10 5.06
C LYS A 153 -12.07 5.50 4.44
N ARG A 154 -11.45 5.58 3.24
CA ARG A 154 -11.29 6.85 2.53
C ARG A 154 -12.62 7.44 2.07
N ILE A 155 -13.55 6.61 1.57
CA ILE A 155 -14.91 7.03 1.17
C ILE A 155 -15.69 7.53 2.38
N LYS A 156 -15.63 6.81 3.51
CA LYS A 156 -16.32 7.20 4.75
C LYS A 156 -15.85 8.56 5.32
N ASN A 157 -14.60 8.94 5.08
CA ASN A 157 -14.07 10.23 5.56
C ASN A 157 -14.39 11.42 4.63
N ILE A 158 -15.01 11.17 3.46
CA ILE A 158 -15.40 12.21 2.48
C ILE A 158 -16.88 12.59 2.66
N ILE A 159 -17.67 11.71 3.26
CA ILE A 159 -19.09 11.91 3.58
C ILE A 159 -19.25 12.46 4.99
#